data_9200ab9d0da05ad4457ad81afb139f10
#
_entry.id   9200ab9d0da05ad4457ad81afb139f10
#
_cell.length_a   1.000
_cell.length_b   1.000
_cell.length_c   1.000
_cell.angle_alpha   90.00
_cell.angle_beta   90.00
_cell.angle_gamma   90.00
#
_symmetry.space_group_name_H-M   'P 1'
#
loop_
_entity.id
_entity.type
_entity.pdbx_description
1 polymer ?
#
loop_
_entity_poly.entity_id
_entity_poly.type
_entity_poly.pdbx_seq_one_letter_code
_entity_poly.pdbx_strand_id
1 'polypeptide(L)'
;MNINSITPKIEYKNNNKAPEQQNFKGGIDTFLRFLDTNKAWGATGVDLGFMVIPRTVVDSSRGVNAGVETGVRETGSSGNHASIGLYGAGAGALIATAYDSKYGVKFNKIFASDKLLDNLAVNWNENKNLKPYLEKVVASIEGFNPSRGTADGWVGIDKETQKVIVDKLENEIKNVDGYKINKETEKYIHSLITSVTGAEAQIRLKNAKNGVDGLELKNVIENIFSVTKSFLNDKVGQAFENAKSIDSNEYIKSMKRFNKMRSLAGVGIGAAIGMSIQPINRYLTKKRTGSDDFVGGGEKDNSMRFKIIKTAAAIAFLMGAFATISTKPQEILTKLQFKGMTPTLDQYKAVYGLTIFSRFLSSRNTNELGEGARKDTIGFISWLLLGNIVSKAYIKLRDSELLNYQPNKGILKANIKTRDEVLLEALNKQGISVTENGKALKFNELLKKLPTSDKLTRVKLRKLSAAQIVGYLFSGLILGVGIPQMNKHITNKKEAQKKAALEQQAAAKTVSLTSSNDDVLQSA
;
A
#
# COMPACT_ATOMS: atom_id res chain seq x y z
N MET A 1 -34.48 -83.36 -2.36
CA MET A 1 -34.25 -82.23 -1.46
C MET A 1 -33.42 -81.21 -2.20
N ASN A 2 -34.05 -80.13 -2.68
CA ASN A 2 -33.40 -79.08 -3.41
C ASN A 2 -32.94 -78.03 -2.41
N ILE A 3 -31.65 -77.75 -2.35
CA ILE A 3 -31.06 -76.65 -1.54
C ILE A 3 -30.89 -75.44 -2.46
N ASN A 4 -31.79 -74.45 -2.32
CA ASN A 4 -31.68 -73.18 -3.01
C ASN A 4 -30.58 -72.34 -2.32
N SER A 5 -29.52 -72.03 -3.08
CA SER A 5 -28.49 -71.08 -2.71
C SER A 5 -29.06 -69.69 -2.73
N ILE A 6 -29.12 -69.06 -1.55
CA ILE A 6 -29.44 -67.65 -1.39
C ILE A 6 -28.15 -66.82 -1.60
N THR A 7 -28.00 -66.25 -2.79
CA THR A 7 -26.98 -65.23 -3.06
C THR A 7 -27.55 -63.88 -2.77
N PRO A 8 -26.99 -63.08 -1.88
CA PRO A 8 -27.47 -61.71 -1.69
C PRO A 8 -27.07 -60.86 -2.90
N LYS A 9 -28.08 -60.31 -3.58
CA LYS A 9 -27.88 -59.22 -4.56
C LYS A 9 -27.38 -57.98 -3.86
N ILE A 10 -26.07 -57.67 -4.01
CA ILE A 10 -25.52 -56.37 -3.63
C ILE A 10 -25.93 -55.39 -4.75
N GLU A 11 -26.94 -54.58 -4.50
CA GLU A 11 -27.22 -53.39 -5.31
C GLU A 11 -26.12 -52.36 -5.10
N TYR A 12 -25.21 -52.22 -6.05
CA TYR A 12 -24.31 -51.09 -6.13
C TYR A 12 -25.14 -49.84 -6.45
N LYS A 13 -25.53 -49.09 -5.44
CA LYS A 13 -25.95 -47.69 -5.61
C LYS A 13 -24.76 -46.92 -6.17
N ASN A 14 -24.82 -46.66 -7.47
CA ASN A 14 -23.89 -45.80 -8.17
C ASN A 14 -24.07 -44.35 -7.69
N ASN A 15 -23.55 -44.03 -6.52
CA ASN A 15 -23.42 -42.65 -6.03
C ASN A 15 -22.23 -41.97 -6.70
N ASN A 16 -22.28 -41.84 -8.03
CA ASN A 16 -21.43 -40.91 -8.76
C ASN A 16 -21.89 -39.45 -8.50
N LYS A 17 -22.00 -39.04 -7.25
CA LYS A 17 -21.79 -37.65 -6.91
C LYS A 17 -20.29 -37.43 -7.00
N ALA A 18 -19.85 -36.78 -8.10
CA ALA A 18 -18.53 -36.18 -8.15
C ALA A 18 -18.30 -35.51 -6.80
N PRO A 19 -17.13 -35.70 -6.13
CA PRO A 19 -16.88 -35.05 -4.87
C PRO A 19 -17.11 -33.55 -5.05
N GLU A 20 -18.04 -32.99 -4.30
CA GLU A 20 -18.18 -31.56 -4.21
C GLU A 20 -16.81 -31.03 -3.85
N GLN A 21 -16.11 -30.50 -4.86
CA GLN A 21 -14.84 -29.81 -4.63
C GLN A 21 -15.14 -28.66 -3.69
N GLN A 22 -14.85 -28.90 -2.41
CA GLN A 22 -14.91 -27.85 -1.40
C GLN A 22 -14.25 -26.62 -1.98
N ASN A 23 -15.02 -25.53 -2.08
CA ASN A 23 -14.66 -24.26 -2.71
C ASN A 23 -13.59 -23.48 -1.91
N PHE A 24 -12.50 -24.12 -1.50
CA PHE A 24 -11.31 -23.44 -0.98
C PHE A 24 -10.67 -22.51 -2.01
N LYS A 25 -10.87 -22.76 -3.31
CA LYS A 25 -10.30 -21.97 -4.41
C LYS A 25 -10.86 -20.56 -4.50
N GLY A 26 -12.13 -20.32 -4.19
CA GLY A 26 -12.75 -19.00 -4.24
C GLY A 26 -12.29 -18.06 -3.13
N GLY A 27 -11.91 -18.56 -1.95
CA GLY A 27 -11.43 -17.74 -0.82
C GLY A 27 -10.05 -17.14 -1.07
N ILE A 28 -9.12 -17.92 -1.60
CA ILE A 28 -7.76 -17.44 -1.91
C ILE A 28 -7.79 -16.37 -3.01
N ASP A 29 -8.51 -16.61 -4.09
CA ASP A 29 -8.61 -15.64 -5.19
C ASP A 29 -9.29 -14.35 -4.74
N THR A 30 -10.30 -14.42 -3.88
CA THR A 30 -10.95 -13.26 -3.28
C THR A 30 -10.00 -12.48 -2.36
N PHE A 31 -9.20 -13.18 -1.56
CA PHE A 31 -8.19 -12.57 -0.70
C PHE A 31 -7.08 -11.90 -1.52
N LEU A 32 -6.53 -12.60 -2.51
CA LEU A 32 -5.50 -12.04 -3.39
C LEU A 32 -6.02 -10.84 -4.19
N ARG A 33 -7.30 -10.89 -4.64
CA ARG A 33 -7.97 -9.75 -5.27
C ARG A 33 -8.08 -8.56 -4.31
N PHE A 34 -8.47 -8.80 -3.05
CA PHE A 34 -8.51 -7.75 -2.04
C PHE A 34 -7.14 -7.06 -1.87
N LEU A 35 -6.05 -7.82 -1.87
CA LEU A 35 -4.70 -7.27 -1.79
C LEU A 35 -4.30 -6.49 -3.05
N ASP A 36 -4.77 -6.88 -4.23
CA ASP A 36 -4.52 -6.16 -5.49
C ASP A 36 -5.25 -4.82 -5.54
N THR A 37 -6.52 -4.79 -5.11
CA THR A 37 -7.35 -3.59 -5.12
C THR A 37 -7.01 -2.62 -3.99
N ASN A 38 -6.40 -3.12 -2.90
CA ASN A 38 -6.02 -2.34 -1.72
C ASN A 38 -4.51 -2.42 -1.49
N LYS A 39 -3.73 -1.73 -2.32
CA LYS A 39 -2.25 -1.77 -2.32
C LYS A 39 -1.61 -1.55 -0.94
N ALA A 40 -2.17 -0.64 -0.13
CA ALA A 40 -1.68 -0.38 1.22
C ALA A 40 -1.90 -1.59 2.15
N TRP A 41 -3.08 -2.23 2.10
CA TRP A 41 -3.35 -3.45 2.87
C TRP A 41 -2.55 -4.64 2.34
N GLY A 42 -2.34 -4.72 1.03
CA GLY A 42 -1.42 -5.70 0.43
C GLY A 42 -0.02 -5.56 0.97
N ALA A 43 0.49 -4.33 1.03
CA ALA A 43 1.80 -4.02 1.61
C ALA A 43 1.87 -4.40 3.10
N THR A 44 0.84 -4.08 3.90
CA THR A 44 0.77 -4.46 5.31
C THR A 44 0.74 -5.98 5.50
N GLY A 45 -0.01 -6.71 4.67
CA GLY A 45 -0.09 -8.16 4.72
C GLY A 45 1.27 -8.83 4.42
N VAL A 46 2.00 -8.32 3.42
CA VAL A 46 3.38 -8.76 3.13
C VAL A 46 4.31 -8.45 4.29
N ASP A 47 4.22 -7.26 4.86
CA ASP A 47 5.04 -6.84 5.99
C ASP A 47 4.84 -7.77 7.20
N LEU A 48 3.59 -7.95 7.64
CA LEU A 48 3.28 -8.81 8.79
C LEU A 48 3.61 -10.29 8.54
N GLY A 49 3.16 -10.84 7.43
CA GLY A 49 3.26 -12.29 7.16
C GLY A 49 4.65 -12.74 6.73
N PHE A 50 5.32 -11.94 5.90
CA PHE A 50 6.57 -12.34 5.26
C PHE A 50 7.81 -11.59 5.77
N MET A 51 7.64 -10.56 6.58
CA MET A 51 8.76 -9.84 7.19
C MET A 51 8.81 -9.99 8.71
N VAL A 52 7.75 -9.63 9.42
CA VAL A 52 7.74 -9.63 10.89
C VAL A 52 8.00 -11.04 11.44
N ILE A 53 7.19 -12.02 11.04
CA ILE A 53 7.28 -13.39 11.58
C ILE A 53 8.63 -14.03 11.25
N PRO A 54 9.09 -14.12 9.98
CA PRO A 54 10.36 -14.78 9.68
C PRO A 54 11.57 -14.08 10.32
N ARG A 55 11.60 -12.75 10.34
CA ARG A 55 12.69 -11.99 10.98
C ARG A 55 12.76 -12.26 12.48
N THR A 56 11.62 -12.29 13.16
CA THR A 56 11.54 -12.60 14.59
C THR A 56 12.11 -14.00 14.87
N VAL A 57 11.73 -14.99 14.06
CA VAL A 57 12.22 -16.38 14.19
C VAL A 57 13.72 -16.45 13.95
N VAL A 58 14.24 -15.83 12.88
CA VAL A 58 15.68 -15.83 12.59
C VAL A 58 16.48 -15.14 13.69
N ASP A 59 16.02 -13.98 14.18
CA ASP A 59 16.73 -13.27 15.23
C ASP A 59 16.63 -14.00 16.60
N SER A 60 15.57 -14.78 16.83
CA SER A 60 15.47 -15.65 18.01
C SER A 60 16.57 -16.71 18.08
N SER A 61 17.18 -17.07 16.94
CA SER A 61 18.36 -17.96 16.88
C SER A 61 19.65 -17.33 17.44
N ARG A 62 19.65 -16.02 17.72
CA ARG A 62 20.72 -15.30 18.45
C ARG A 62 20.44 -15.22 19.96
N GLY A 63 19.25 -15.66 20.38
CA GLY A 63 18.74 -15.60 21.74
C GLY A 63 17.33 -15.02 21.79
N VAL A 64 16.57 -15.41 22.80
CA VAL A 64 15.17 -14.98 22.98
C VAL A 64 15.03 -13.45 23.00
N ASN A 65 15.95 -12.76 23.66
CA ASN A 65 15.94 -11.29 23.75
C ASN A 65 16.09 -10.60 22.39
N ALA A 66 16.89 -11.15 21.49
CA ALA A 66 17.05 -10.62 20.13
C ALA A 66 15.77 -10.81 19.29
N GLY A 67 15.13 -11.98 19.42
CA GLY A 67 13.85 -12.24 18.77
C GLY A 67 12.74 -11.32 19.28
N VAL A 68 12.63 -11.13 20.60
CA VAL A 68 11.63 -10.22 21.20
C VAL A 68 11.89 -8.77 20.77
N GLU A 69 13.14 -8.30 20.75
CA GLU A 69 13.50 -6.95 20.29
C GLU A 69 13.08 -6.72 18.83
N THR A 70 13.34 -7.71 17.98
CA THR A 70 12.93 -7.65 16.56
C THR A 70 11.42 -7.72 16.42
N GLY A 71 10.73 -8.62 17.12
CA GLY A 71 9.28 -8.76 17.06
C GLY A 71 8.54 -7.48 17.47
N VAL A 72 8.92 -6.87 18.59
CA VAL A 72 8.32 -5.60 19.05
C VAL A 72 8.56 -4.47 18.05
N ARG A 73 9.79 -4.36 17.52
CA ARG A 73 10.16 -3.33 16.57
C ARG A 73 9.38 -3.45 15.25
N GLU A 74 9.36 -4.63 14.66
CA GLU A 74 8.73 -4.84 13.36
C GLU A 74 7.20 -4.78 13.46
N THR A 75 6.59 -5.41 14.47
CA THR A 75 5.13 -5.33 14.71
C THR A 75 4.67 -3.90 14.98
N GLY A 76 5.41 -3.16 15.81
CA GLY A 76 5.11 -1.75 16.09
C GLY A 76 5.17 -0.89 14.83
N SER A 77 6.17 -1.13 13.96
CA SER A 77 6.31 -0.44 12.69
C SER A 77 5.14 -0.74 11.73
N SER A 78 4.80 -2.02 11.56
CA SER A 78 3.71 -2.44 10.67
C SER A 78 2.35 -1.93 11.15
N GLY A 79 2.08 -2.00 12.45
CA GLY A 79 0.87 -1.45 13.06
C GLY A 79 0.75 0.07 12.88
N ASN A 80 1.87 0.80 13.05
CA ASN A 80 1.92 2.23 12.81
C ASN A 80 1.58 2.58 11.36
N HIS A 81 2.16 1.86 10.39
CA HIS A 81 1.86 2.08 8.98
C HIS A 81 0.38 1.82 8.65
N ALA A 82 -0.20 0.74 9.15
CA ALA A 82 -1.61 0.43 8.95
C ALA A 82 -2.54 1.51 9.54
N SER A 83 -2.09 2.23 10.57
CA SER A 83 -2.87 3.24 11.29
C SER A 83 -2.79 4.66 10.71
N ILE A 84 -1.98 4.92 9.67
CA ILE A 84 -1.80 6.27 9.07
C ILE A 84 -3.15 6.89 8.68
N GLY A 85 -4.06 6.11 8.10
CA GLY A 85 -5.40 6.58 7.72
C GLY A 85 -6.21 7.06 8.92
N LEU A 86 -6.11 6.38 10.07
CA LEU A 86 -6.77 6.77 11.32
C LEU A 86 -6.16 8.07 11.87
N TYR A 87 -4.84 8.24 11.78
CA TYR A 87 -4.19 9.50 12.21
C TYR A 87 -4.66 10.68 11.38
N GLY A 88 -4.76 10.51 10.05
CA GLY A 88 -5.29 11.54 9.15
C GLY A 88 -6.74 11.86 9.41
N ALA A 89 -7.57 10.86 9.71
CA ALA A 89 -8.99 11.07 10.05
C ALA A 89 -9.14 11.79 11.40
N GLY A 90 -8.40 11.35 12.44
CA GLY A 90 -8.42 11.98 13.76
C GLY A 90 -7.91 13.42 13.74
N ALA A 91 -6.75 13.66 13.12
CA ALA A 91 -6.22 15.01 12.93
C ALA A 91 -7.19 15.89 12.13
N GLY A 92 -7.77 15.35 11.05
CA GLY A 92 -8.77 16.04 10.25
C GLY A 92 -10.01 16.41 11.05
N ALA A 93 -10.50 15.54 11.93
CA ALA A 93 -11.65 15.82 12.78
C ALA A 93 -11.39 17.00 13.75
N LEU A 94 -10.21 17.03 14.34
CA LEU A 94 -9.81 18.11 15.25
C LEU A 94 -9.65 19.46 14.52
N ILE A 95 -9.02 19.44 13.34
CA ILE A 95 -8.75 20.67 12.56
C ILE A 95 -10.05 21.18 11.91
N ALA A 96 -10.99 20.29 11.55
CA ALA A 96 -12.21 20.66 10.81
C ALA A 96 -13.09 21.63 11.57
N THR A 97 -13.13 21.58 12.91
CA THR A 97 -14.03 22.40 13.73
C THR A 97 -13.96 23.91 13.40
N ALA A 98 -12.74 24.42 13.13
CA ALA A 98 -12.52 25.80 12.75
C ALA A 98 -13.10 26.18 11.36
N TYR A 99 -13.18 25.21 10.45
CA TYR A 99 -13.70 25.40 9.08
C TYR A 99 -15.18 25.11 8.98
N ASP A 100 -15.66 24.07 9.71
CA ASP A 100 -17.06 23.63 9.71
C ASP A 100 -18.00 24.78 10.12
N SER A 101 -17.66 25.54 11.16
CA SER A 101 -18.46 26.67 11.63
C SER A 101 -18.55 27.81 10.61
N LYS A 102 -17.47 28.05 9.86
CA LYS A 102 -17.40 29.12 8.86
C LYS A 102 -18.31 28.83 7.66
N TYR A 103 -18.28 27.60 7.15
CA TYR A 103 -18.94 27.24 5.89
C TYR A 103 -20.18 26.38 6.06
N GLY A 104 -20.48 25.86 7.25
CA GLY A 104 -21.59 24.93 7.48
C GLY A 104 -21.38 23.55 6.82
N VAL A 105 -20.12 23.21 6.48
CA VAL A 105 -19.74 21.99 5.75
C VAL A 105 -18.83 21.15 6.63
N LYS A 106 -18.97 19.83 6.60
CA LYS A 106 -18.12 18.90 7.33
C LYS A 106 -16.82 18.58 6.58
N PHE A 107 -15.80 19.42 6.74
CA PHE A 107 -14.49 19.31 6.07
C PHE A 107 -13.82 17.94 6.28
N ASN A 108 -13.95 17.37 7.48
CA ASN A 108 -13.36 16.07 7.81
C ASN A 108 -13.96 14.89 7.04
N LYS A 109 -15.12 15.08 6.40
CA LYS A 109 -15.79 14.05 5.57
C LYS A 109 -15.38 14.12 4.10
N ILE A 110 -14.66 15.17 3.68
CA ILE A 110 -14.24 15.38 2.30
C ILE A 110 -12.76 14.99 2.18
N PHE A 111 -12.46 14.04 1.28
CA PHE A 111 -11.10 13.53 1.04
C PHE A 111 -10.60 13.83 -0.39
N ALA A 112 -11.18 14.81 -1.05
CA ALA A 112 -10.74 15.22 -2.37
C ALA A 112 -9.34 15.83 -2.32
N SER A 113 -8.41 15.32 -3.15
CA SER A 113 -7.11 15.97 -3.35
C SER A 113 -7.29 17.35 -3.97
N ASP A 114 -6.29 18.23 -3.80
CA ASP A 114 -6.35 19.60 -4.34
C ASP A 114 -6.62 19.60 -5.85
N LYS A 115 -6.02 18.68 -6.62
CA LYS A 115 -6.24 18.56 -8.07
C LYS A 115 -7.68 18.16 -8.40
N LEU A 116 -8.23 17.19 -7.66
CA LEU A 116 -9.62 16.76 -7.85
C LEU A 116 -10.59 17.87 -7.46
N LEU A 117 -10.33 18.54 -6.35
CA LEU A 117 -11.13 19.67 -5.88
C LEU A 117 -11.16 20.80 -6.91
N ASP A 118 -10.00 21.17 -7.49
CA ASP A 118 -9.92 22.19 -8.53
C ASP A 118 -10.74 21.82 -9.78
N ASN A 119 -10.64 20.57 -10.21
CA ASN A 119 -11.41 20.10 -11.37
C ASN A 119 -12.92 20.18 -11.10
N LEU A 120 -13.37 19.71 -9.95
CA LEU A 120 -14.79 19.76 -9.58
C LEU A 120 -15.27 21.20 -9.42
N ALA A 121 -14.44 22.09 -8.84
CA ALA A 121 -14.78 23.50 -8.65
C ALA A 121 -14.88 24.26 -9.98
N VAL A 122 -13.97 23.99 -10.93
CA VAL A 122 -14.04 24.58 -12.28
C VAL A 122 -15.33 24.18 -12.99
N ASN A 123 -15.64 22.89 -12.99
CA ASN A 123 -16.87 22.38 -13.61
C ASN A 123 -18.14 22.95 -12.93
N TRP A 124 -18.13 23.12 -11.60
CA TRP A 124 -19.24 23.73 -10.87
C TRP A 124 -19.42 25.21 -11.23
N ASN A 125 -18.35 25.97 -11.26
CA ASN A 125 -18.40 27.42 -11.56
C ASN A 125 -18.90 27.71 -12.99
N GLU A 126 -18.62 26.80 -13.93
CA GLU A 126 -19.08 26.92 -15.32
C GLU A 126 -20.60 26.61 -15.49
N ASN A 127 -21.12 25.70 -14.69
CA ASN A 127 -22.49 25.20 -14.88
C ASN A 127 -23.50 25.72 -13.84
N LYS A 128 -23.07 25.95 -12.59
CA LYS A 128 -23.88 26.41 -11.43
C LYS A 128 -25.20 25.66 -11.20
N ASN A 129 -25.45 24.59 -11.95
CA ASN A 129 -26.62 23.74 -11.89
C ASN A 129 -26.18 22.29 -11.71
N LEU A 130 -26.85 21.56 -10.80
CA LEU A 130 -26.42 20.23 -10.35
C LEU A 130 -26.34 19.22 -11.52
N LYS A 131 -27.41 19.11 -12.33
CA LYS A 131 -27.48 18.09 -13.36
C LYS A 131 -26.45 18.31 -14.50
N PRO A 132 -26.35 19.51 -15.13
CA PRO A 132 -25.32 19.78 -16.14
C PRO A 132 -23.89 19.65 -15.61
N TYR A 133 -23.66 20.03 -14.37
CA TYR A 133 -22.38 19.83 -13.70
C TYR A 133 -22.03 18.33 -13.57
N LEU A 134 -22.96 17.50 -13.08
CA LEU A 134 -22.74 16.06 -12.96
C LEU A 134 -22.54 15.40 -14.32
N GLU A 135 -23.29 15.80 -15.36
CA GLU A 135 -23.11 15.31 -16.73
C GLU A 135 -21.68 15.57 -17.20
N LYS A 136 -21.15 16.76 -16.99
CA LYS A 136 -19.77 17.11 -17.37
C LYS A 136 -18.72 16.35 -16.59
N VAL A 137 -18.89 16.21 -15.27
CA VAL A 137 -17.97 15.48 -14.41
C VAL A 137 -17.97 13.99 -14.75
N VAL A 138 -19.14 13.35 -14.89
CA VAL A 138 -19.25 11.93 -15.21
C VAL A 138 -18.69 11.63 -16.62
N ALA A 139 -18.97 12.51 -17.61
CA ALA A 139 -18.41 12.38 -18.96
C ALA A 139 -16.87 12.48 -19.00
N SER A 140 -16.26 13.12 -18.00
CA SER A 140 -14.81 13.22 -17.91
C SER A 140 -14.12 11.99 -17.32
N ILE A 141 -14.85 11.06 -16.72
CA ILE A 141 -14.29 9.86 -16.11
C ILE A 141 -13.82 8.89 -17.18
N GLU A 142 -12.54 8.54 -17.14
CA GLU A 142 -11.94 7.52 -17.99
C GLU A 142 -11.17 6.51 -17.14
N GLY A 143 -11.29 5.22 -17.50
CA GLY A 143 -10.49 4.15 -16.93
C GLY A 143 -9.41 3.67 -17.89
N PHE A 144 -8.24 3.28 -17.38
CA PHE A 144 -7.16 2.74 -18.21
C PHE A 144 -7.43 1.27 -18.55
N ASN A 145 -7.80 1.02 -19.81
CA ASN A 145 -8.03 -0.33 -20.34
C ASN A 145 -7.53 -0.43 -21.79
N PRO A 146 -6.24 -0.71 -22.01
CA PRO A 146 -5.63 -0.75 -23.33
C PRO A 146 -6.19 -1.86 -24.24
N SER A 147 -6.92 -2.85 -23.68
CA SER A 147 -7.55 -3.91 -24.48
C SER A 147 -8.86 -3.47 -25.17
N ARG A 148 -9.39 -2.29 -24.86
CA ARG A 148 -10.64 -1.76 -25.46
C ARG A 148 -10.45 -0.76 -26.61
N GLY A 149 -9.28 -0.73 -27.21
CA GLY A 149 -9.11 -0.21 -28.57
C GLY A 149 -8.86 1.29 -28.72
N THR A 150 -8.59 2.04 -27.67
CA THR A 150 -8.08 3.41 -27.77
C THR A 150 -6.56 3.42 -27.85
N ALA A 151 -5.98 4.27 -28.74
CA ALA A 151 -4.52 4.32 -28.95
C ALA A 151 -3.72 4.64 -27.68
N ASP A 152 -4.33 5.36 -26.73
CA ASP A 152 -3.74 5.74 -25.44
C ASP A 152 -4.15 4.82 -24.28
N GLY A 153 -5.03 3.84 -24.52
CA GLY A 153 -5.53 2.88 -23.53
C GLY A 153 -6.55 3.43 -22.54
N TRP A 154 -7.05 4.65 -22.73
CA TRP A 154 -8.08 5.23 -21.86
C TRP A 154 -9.47 5.09 -22.48
N VAL A 155 -10.42 4.61 -21.69
CA VAL A 155 -11.80 4.35 -22.10
C VAL A 155 -12.74 5.20 -21.26
N GLY A 156 -13.55 6.01 -21.93
CA GLY A 156 -14.61 6.81 -21.33
C GLY A 156 -15.88 5.99 -21.12
N ILE A 157 -16.80 6.54 -20.34
CA ILE A 157 -18.14 5.98 -20.10
C ILE A 157 -19.04 6.34 -21.29
N ASP A 158 -19.82 5.40 -21.80
CA ASP A 158 -20.79 5.65 -22.87
C ASP A 158 -21.95 6.55 -22.37
N LYS A 159 -22.64 7.22 -23.29
CA LYS A 159 -23.67 8.22 -22.97
C LYS A 159 -24.86 7.64 -22.20
N GLU A 160 -25.25 6.41 -22.46
CA GLU A 160 -26.38 5.76 -21.80
C GLU A 160 -26.03 5.48 -20.34
N THR A 161 -24.85 4.88 -20.11
CA THR A 161 -24.33 4.65 -18.77
C THR A 161 -24.08 5.96 -18.00
N GLN A 162 -23.56 7.01 -18.67
CA GLN A 162 -23.42 8.35 -18.06
C GLN A 162 -24.75 8.87 -17.52
N LYS A 163 -25.82 8.80 -18.30
CA LYS A 163 -27.14 9.25 -17.89
C LYS A 163 -27.63 8.53 -16.62
N VAL A 164 -27.49 7.22 -16.57
CA VAL A 164 -27.88 6.42 -15.39
C VAL A 164 -27.06 6.82 -14.15
N ILE A 165 -25.75 7.03 -14.30
CA ILE A 165 -24.88 7.46 -13.20
C ILE A 165 -25.27 8.85 -12.71
N VAL A 166 -25.50 9.79 -13.62
CA VAL A 166 -25.91 11.17 -13.29
C VAL A 166 -27.23 11.18 -12.53
N ASP A 167 -28.26 10.50 -13.02
CA ASP A 167 -29.57 10.44 -12.37
C ASP A 167 -29.48 9.81 -10.96
N LYS A 168 -28.63 8.80 -10.78
CA LYS A 168 -28.39 8.19 -9.46
C LYS A 168 -27.63 9.11 -8.52
N LEU A 169 -26.57 9.78 -8.99
CA LEU A 169 -25.81 10.74 -8.17
C LEU A 169 -26.66 11.95 -7.81
N GLU A 170 -27.45 12.50 -8.76
CA GLU A 170 -28.33 13.63 -8.52
C GLU A 170 -29.35 13.31 -7.44
N ASN A 171 -30.02 12.15 -7.57
CA ASN A 171 -31.00 11.70 -6.58
C ASN A 171 -30.38 11.50 -5.19
N GLU A 172 -29.20 10.89 -5.13
CA GLU A 172 -28.47 10.64 -3.87
C GLU A 172 -28.04 11.97 -3.22
N ILE A 173 -27.49 12.91 -4.00
CA ILE A 173 -27.06 14.23 -3.52
C ILE A 173 -28.24 15.04 -2.95
N LYS A 174 -29.43 14.95 -3.58
CA LYS A 174 -30.62 15.66 -3.12
C LYS A 174 -31.23 15.07 -1.84
N ASN A 175 -31.24 13.73 -1.72
CA ASN A 175 -32.04 13.03 -0.73
C ASN A 175 -31.26 12.48 0.47
N VAL A 176 -29.96 12.33 0.38
CA VAL A 176 -29.14 11.83 1.49
C VAL A 176 -28.63 12.97 2.34
N ASP A 177 -28.89 12.92 3.64
CA ASP A 177 -28.28 13.84 4.58
C ASP A 177 -26.80 13.50 4.84
N GLY A 178 -25.97 14.55 4.90
CA GLY A 178 -24.54 14.41 5.16
C GLY A 178 -23.67 14.23 3.93
N TYR A 179 -22.40 13.83 4.15
CA TYR A 179 -21.33 13.83 3.14
C TYR A 179 -20.86 12.44 2.75
N LYS A 180 -21.68 11.41 3.00
CA LYS A 180 -21.34 10.03 2.66
C LYS A 180 -22.42 9.42 1.78
N ILE A 181 -22.01 9.01 0.59
CA ILE A 181 -22.89 8.30 -0.35
C ILE A 181 -23.35 6.96 0.24
N ASN A 182 -24.58 6.55 -0.07
CA ASN A 182 -25.09 5.23 0.30
C ASN A 182 -24.21 4.13 -0.34
N LYS A 183 -23.83 3.14 0.46
CA LYS A 183 -22.95 2.05 0.00
C LYS A 183 -23.53 1.23 -1.16
N GLU A 184 -24.82 1.10 -1.26
CA GLU A 184 -25.46 0.37 -2.38
C GLU A 184 -25.39 1.21 -3.66
N THR A 185 -25.67 2.51 -3.58
CA THR A 185 -25.54 3.45 -4.70
C THR A 185 -24.08 3.55 -5.16
N GLU A 186 -23.14 3.68 -4.22
CA GLU A 186 -21.71 3.68 -4.52
C GLU A 186 -21.30 2.43 -5.30
N LYS A 187 -21.65 1.24 -4.80
CA LYS A 187 -21.33 -0.03 -5.46
C LYS A 187 -21.98 -0.16 -6.83
N TYR A 188 -23.21 0.31 -6.97
CA TYR A 188 -23.90 0.29 -8.25
C TYR A 188 -23.21 1.17 -9.28
N ILE A 189 -22.90 2.42 -8.94
CA ILE A 189 -22.16 3.34 -9.82
C ILE A 189 -20.78 2.78 -10.14
N HIS A 190 -20.06 2.26 -9.13
CA HIS A 190 -18.77 1.63 -9.31
C HIS A 190 -18.81 0.51 -10.36
N SER A 191 -19.85 -0.32 -10.31
CA SER A 191 -19.98 -1.42 -11.25
C SER A 191 -20.32 -0.97 -12.66
N LEU A 192 -21.17 0.05 -12.79
CA LEU A 192 -21.48 0.63 -14.10
C LEU A 192 -20.21 1.18 -14.75
N ILE A 193 -19.37 1.89 -14.01
CA ILE A 193 -18.12 2.43 -14.52
C ILE A 193 -17.15 1.28 -14.87
N THR A 194 -16.98 0.29 -14.00
CA THR A 194 -16.05 -0.82 -14.26
C THR A 194 -16.50 -1.74 -15.38
N SER A 195 -17.81 -1.90 -15.60
CA SER A 195 -18.31 -2.70 -16.74
C SER A 195 -17.92 -2.09 -18.08
N VAL A 196 -17.82 -0.77 -18.16
CA VAL A 196 -17.41 -0.04 -19.37
C VAL A 196 -15.90 0.13 -19.44
N THR A 197 -15.28 0.62 -18.37
CA THR A 197 -13.85 0.96 -18.38
C THR A 197 -12.95 -0.22 -18.08
N GLY A 198 -13.43 -1.24 -17.36
CA GLY A 198 -12.63 -2.37 -16.90
C GLY A 198 -11.59 -2.03 -15.83
N ALA A 199 -11.62 -0.81 -15.26
CA ALA A 199 -10.59 -0.33 -14.35
C ALA A 199 -11.16 0.06 -12.99
N GLU A 200 -10.55 -0.43 -11.90
CA GLU A 200 -10.88 -0.04 -10.52
C GLU A 200 -9.88 0.98 -9.95
N ALA A 201 -8.60 0.81 -10.26
CA ALA A 201 -7.50 1.51 -9.60
C ALA A 201 -6.77 2.53 -10.49
N GLN A 202 -7.14 2.64 -11.77
CA GLN A 202 -6.52 3.58 -12.70
C GLN A 202 -7.60 4.41 -13.41
N ILE A 203 -8.09 5.40 -12.70
CA ILE A 203 -9.09 6.35 -13.19
C ILE A 203 -8.42 7.71 -13.39
N ARG A 204 -8.82 8.43 -14.43
CA ARG A 204 -8.51 9.84 -14.63
C ARG A 204 -9.77 10.64 -14.92
N LEU A 205 -9.69 11.96 -14.72
CA LEU A 205 -10.64 12.93 -15.23
C LEU A 205 -10.01 13.61 -16.44
N LYS A 206 -10.54 13.36 -17.63
CA LYS A 206 -9.96 13.75 -18.93
C LYS A 206 -9.69 15.25 -19.06
N ASN A 207 -10.60 16.08 -18.65
CA ASN A 207 -10.59 17.53 -18.86
C ASN A 207 -9.96 18.30 -17.68
N ALA A 208 -9.24 17.65 -16.78
CA ALA A 208 -8.59 18.31 -15.68
C ALA A 208 -7.39 19.14 -16.14
N LYS A 209 -7.37 20.42 -15.80
CA LYS A 209 -6.36 21.43 -16.21
C LYS A 209 -4.89 21.02 -15.92
N ASN A 210 -4.66 20.02 -15.07
CA ASN A 210 -3.35 19.47 -14.71
C ASN A 210 -3.32 17.94 -14.64
N GLY A 211 -4.23 17.27 -15.36
CA GLY A 211 -4.39 15.81 -15.33
C GLY A 211 -4.65 15.29 -13.91
N VAL A 212 -5.86 14.83 -13.63
CA VAL A 212 -6.14 14.10 -12.38
C VAL A 212 -6.16 12.64 -12.76
N ASP A 213 -5.03 11.97 -12.55
CA ASP A 213 -4.82 10.56 -12.88
C ASP A 213 -4.40 9.74 -11.65
N GLY A 214 -4.42 8.42 -11.78
CA GLY A 214 -4.01 7.51 -10.72
C GLY A 214 -4.94 7.55 -9.51
N LEU A 215 -6.23 7.81 -9.71
CA LEU A 215 -7.27 7.77 -8.70
C LEU A 215 -7.87 6.37 -8.59
N GLU A 216 -8.25 5.97 -7.39
CA GLU A 216 -9.07 4.79 -7.17
C GLU A 216 -10.54 5.16 -7.39
N LEU A 217 -11.27 4.34 -8.14
CA LEU A 217 -12.67 4.63 -8.52
C LEU A 217 -13.57 4.91 -7.32
N LYS A 218 -13.43 4.10 -6.25
CA LYS A 218 -14.19 4.31 -5.02
C LYS A 218 -13.99 5.73 -4.47
N ASN A 219 -12.74 6.17 -4.36
CA ASN A 219 -12.42 7.50 -3.85
C ASN A 219 -12.94 8.61 -4.78
N VAL A 220 -12.99 8.37 -6.10
CA VAL A 220 -13.56 9.33 -7.06
C VAL A 220 -15.04 9.53 -6.81
N ILE A 221 -15.81 8.45 -6.71
CA ILE A 221 -17.27 8.50 -6.50
C ILE A 221 -17.60 9.16 -5.16
N GLU A 222 -16.97 8.73 -4.06
CA GLU A 222 -17.16 9.31 -2.73
C GLU A 222 -16.82 10.80 -2.71
N ASN A 223 -15.76 11.21 -3.40
CA ASN A 223 -15.33 12.62 -3.44
C ASN A 223 -16.20 13.47 -4.38
N ILE A 224 -16.65 12.95 -5.53
CA ILE A 224 -17.64 13.66 -6.36
C ILE A 224 -18.89 13.93 -5.52
N PHE A 225 -19.42 12.94 -4.82
CA PHE A 225 -20.59 13.10 -3.97
C PHE A 225 -20.36 14.15 -2.86
N SER A 226 -19.31 13.98 -2.04
CA SER A 226 -19.08 14.82 -0.86
C SER A 226 -18.72 16.26 -1.21
N VAL A 227 -17.93 16.49 -2.25
CA VAL A 227 -17.58 17.83 -2.73
C VAL A 227 -18.81 18.51 -3.34
N THR A 228 -19.57 17.81 -4.19
CA THR A 228 -20.79 18.36 -4.80
C THR A 228 -21.81 18.73 -3.73
N LYS A 229 -22.00 17.87 -2.74
CA LYS A 229 -22.87 18.16 -1.59
C LYS A 229 -22.42 19.43 -0.85
N SER A 230 -21.11 19.68 -0.75
CA SER A 230 -20.60 20.91 -0.14
C SER A 230 -20.87 22.16 -0.99
N PHE A 231 -20.84 22.03 -2.31
CA PHE A 231 -21.11 23.16 -3.22
C PHE A 231 -22.56 23.65 -3.17
N LEU A 232 -23.50 22.77 -2.78
CA LEU A 232 -24.91 23.11 -2.59
C LEU A 232 -25.20 23.85 -1.27
N ASN A 233 -24.23 24.00 -0.39
CA ASN A 233 -24.40 24.79 0.83
C ASN A 233 -24.39 26.29 0.52
N ASP A 234 -25.35 27.04 1.08
CA ASP A 234 -25.55 28.47 0.80
C ASP A 234 -24.28 29.31 1.02
N LYS A 235 -23.56 29.08 2.13
CA LYS A 235 -22.31 29.80 2.43
C LYS A 235 -21.20 29.49 1.41
N VAL A 236 -21.18 28.28 0.89
CA VAL A 236 -20.23 27.87 -0.16
C VAL A 236 -20.67 28.45 -1.51
N GLY A 237 -21.97 28.45 -1.81
CA GLY A 237 -22.55 29.13 -2.98
C GLY A 237 -22.16 30.61 -3.03
N GLN A 238 -22.31 31.33 -1.94
CA GLN A 238 -21.88 32.74 -1.81
C GLN A 238 -20.37 32.90 -2.06
N ALA A 239 -19.53 31.95 -1.61
CA ALA A 239 -18.10 32.00 -1.88
C ALA A 239 -17.77 31.83 -3.38
N PHE A 240 -18.58 31.08 -4.14
CA PHE A 240 -18.47 31.00 -5.59
C PHE A 240 -18.97 32.26 -6.32
N GLU A 241 -20.03 32.87 -5.84
CA GLU A 241 -20.57 34.12 -6.39
C GLU A 241 -19.60 35.29 -6.23
N ASN A 242 -18.98 35.39 -5.04
CA ASN A 242 -18.03 36.45 -4.71
C ASN A 242 -16.63 36.28 -5.33
N ALA A 243 -16.33 35.10 -5.90
CA ALA A 243 -15.01 34.81 -6.42
C ALA A 243 -14.89 35.22 -7.90
N LYS A 244 -13.84 35.99 -8.24
CA LYS A 244 -13.51 36.33 -9.65
C LYS A 244 -12.92 35.13 -10.42
N SER A 245 -12.34 34.18 -9.72
CA SER A 245 -11.75 32.96 -10.27
C SER A 245 -11.73 31.86 -9.22
N ILE A 246 -11.53 30.61 -9.62
CA ILE A 246 -11.39 29.48 -8.67
C ILE A 246 -10.24 29.71 -7.70
N ASP A 247 -9.13 30.26 -8.16
CA ASP A 247 -7.96 30.55 -7.31
C ASP A 247 -8.23 31.67 -6.29
N SER A 248 -9.23 32.53 -6.51
CA SER A 248 -9.68 33.55 -5.55
C SER A 248 -10.78 33.07 -4.60
N ASN A 249 -11.39 31.91 -4.86
CA ASN A 249 -12.48 31.37 -4.06
C ASN A 249 -12.01 30.97 -2.65
N GLU A 250 -12.57 31.62 -1.63
CA GLU A 250 -12.16 31.43 -0.23
C GLU A 250 -12.50 30.05 0.33
N TYR A 251 -13.59 29.41 -0.13
CA TYR A 251 -13.90 28.03 0.26
C TYR A 251 -12.85 27.04 -0.30
N ILE A 252 -12.51 27.17 -1.58
CA ILE A 252 -11.51 26.31 -2.23
C ILE A 252 -10.14 26.48 -1.59
N LYS A 253 -9.70 27.71 -1.32
CA LYS A 253 -8.47 27.99 -0.56
C LYS A 253 -8.49 27.33 0.83
N SER A 254 -9.60 27.47 1.54
CA SER A 254 -9.76 26.90 2.88
C SER A 254 -9.71 25.38 2.86
N MET A 255 -10.34 24.72 1.87
CA MET A 255 -10.31 23.27 1.69
C MET A 255 -8.89 22.78 1.37
N LYS A 256 -8.17 23.45 0.47
CA LYS A 256 -6.76 23.13 0.18
C LYS A 256 -5.87 23.30 1.42
N ARG A 257 -6.06 24.37 2.17
CA ARG A 257 -5.32 24.58 3.44
C ARG A 257 -5.64 23.48 4.45
N PHE A 258 -6.90 23.11 4.59
CA PHE A 258 -7.33 22.00 5.44
C PHE A 258 -6.69 20.67 5.00
N ASN A 259 -6.69 20.33 3.70
CA ASN A 259 -6.05 19.14 3.16
C ASN A 259 -4.56 19.10 3.52
N LYS A 260 -3.86 20.22 3.34
CA LYS A 260 -2.45 20.34 3.70
C LYS A 260 -2.21 20.13 5.19
N MET A 261 -3.01 20.78 6.05
CA MET A 261 -2.88 20.64 7.50
C MET A 261 -3.21 19.21 7.98
N ARG A 262 -4.29 18.62 7.47
CA ARG A 262 -4.65 17.22 7.76
C ARG A 262 -3.53 16.26 7.37
N SER A 263 -2.92 16.46 6.20
CA SER A 263 -1.85 15.58 5.71
C SER A 263 -0.58 15.74 6.54
N LEU A 264 -0.18 16.96 6.85
CA LEU A 264 0.97 17.23 7.72
C LEU A 264 0.77 16.64 9.12
N ALA A 265 -0.41 16.84 9.71
CA ALA A 265 -0.70 16.33 11.05
C ALA A 265 -0.81 14.79 11.04
N GLY A 266 -1.56 14.19 10.11
CA GLY A 266 -1.73 12.73 10.06
C GLY A 266 -0.43 11.97 9.77
N VAL A 267 0.33 12.42 8.76
CA VAL A 267 1.65 11.84 8.45
C VAL A 267 2.66 12.16 9.55
N GLY A 268 2.59 13.37 10.14
CA GLY A 268 3.44 13.79 11.26
C GLY A 268 3.22 12.93 12.51
N ILE A 269 1.97 12.60 12.87
CA ILE A 269 1.67 11.66 13.95
C ILE A 269 2.27 10.29 13.66
N GLY A 270 2.02 9.75 12.46
CA GLY A 270 2.60 8.47 12.04
C GLY A 270 4.13 8.48 12.09
N ALA A 271 4.75 9.57 11.66
CA ALA A 271 6.20 9.77 11.72
C ALA A 271 6.71 9.82 13.18
N ALA A 272 6.08 10.60 14.04
CA ALA A 272 6.46 10.72 15.45
C ALA A 272 6.37 9.35 16.17
N ILE A 273 5.28 8.60 15.96
CA ILE A 273 5.13 7.24 16.48
C ILE A 273 6.22 6.33 15.89
N GLY A 274 6.40 6.33 14.57
CA GLY A 274 7.41 5.51 13.90
C GLY A 274 8.83 5.78 14.40
N MET A 275 9.18 7.06 14.61
CA MET A 275 10.47 7.47 15.14
C MET A 275 10.66 7.08 16.61
N SER A 276 9.59 6.99 17.40
CA SER A 276 9.65 6.62 18.83
C SER A 276 9.76 5.10 19.04
N ILE A 277 9.37 4.27 18.06
CA ILE A 277 9.36 2.80 18.20
C ILE A 277 10.76 2.28 18.58
N GLN A 278 11.81 2.69 17.88
CA GLN A 278 13.16 2.18 18.16
C GLN A 278 13.73 2.65 19.51
N PRO A 279 13.64 3.92 19.90
CA PRO A 279 14.02 4.36 21.25
C PRO A 279 13.26 3.63 22.37
N ILE A 280 11.95 3.47 22.22
CA ILE A 280 11.12 2.74 23.20
C ILE A 280 11.54 1.27 23.25
N ASN A 281 11.68 0.61 22.10
CA ASN A 281 12.09 -0.79 22.05
C ASN A 281 13.46 -0.99 22.71
N ARG A 282 14.42 -0.09 22.47
CA ARG A 282 15.73 -0.10 23.11
C ARG A 282 15.63 0.08 24.63
N TYR A 283 14.80 0.99 25.11
CA TYR A 283 14.54 1.16 26.55
C TYR A 283 13.98 -0.12 27.17
N LEU A 284 13.00 -0.75 26.53
CA LEU A 284 12.41 -2.01 26.98
C LEU A 284 13.45 -3.16 26.98
N THR A 285 14.30 -3.22 25.97
CA THR A 285 15.39 -4.21 25.90
C THR A 285 16.39 -4.00 27.06
N LYS A 286 16.83 -2.77 27.30
CA LYS A 286 17.71 -2.43 28.42
C LYS A 286 17.08 -2.81 29.77
N LYS A 287 15.80 -2.53 29.98
CA LYS A 287 15.07 -2.92 31.20
C LYS A 287 15.03 -4.43 31.38
N ARG A 288 14.94 -5.22 30.30
CA ARG A 288 14.86 -6.69 30.34
C ARG A 288 16.23 -7.35 30.47
N THR A 289 17.28 -6.81 29.81
CA THR A 289 18.62 -7.42 29.75
C THR A 289 19.63 -6.82 30.73
N GLY A 290 19.35 -5.66 31.30
CA GLY A 290 20.29 -4.89 32.13
C GLY A 290 21.38 -4.17 31.32
N SER A 291 21.51 -4.42 30.00
CA SER A 291 22.56 -3.85 29.14
C SER A 291 22.00 -2.91 28.09
N ASP A 292 22.80 -1.92 27.70
CA ASP A 292 22.53 -0.98 26.60
C ASP A 292 23.24 -1.40 25.30
N ASP A 293 23.88 -2.58 25.30
CA ASP A 293 24.59 -3.12 24.14
C ASP A 293 23.66 -3.66 23.06
N PHE A 294 24.18 -3.80 21.87
CA PHE A 294 23.43 -4.39 20.77
C PHE A 294 23.24 -5.91 21.00
N VAL A 295 22.02 -6.34 21.17
CA VAL A 295 21.67 -7.76 21.44
C VAL A 295 22.08 -8.69 20.31
N GLY A 296 22.30 -8.15 19.09
CA GLY A 296 22.81 -8.88 17.92
C GLY A 296 24.34 -9.01 17.85
N GLY A 297 25.09 -8.30 18.70
CA GLY A 297 26.55 -8.35 18.78
C GLY A 297 27.22 -6.99 18.92
N GLY A 298 28.18 -6.92 19.83
CA GLY A 298 29.06 -5.80 20.09
C GLY A 298 28.57 -4.76 21.08
N GLU A 299 29.53 -4.18 21.79
CA GLU A 299 29.32 -3.12 22.77
C GLU A 299 28.86 -1.82 22.12
N LYS A 300 28.24 -0.96 22.91
CA LYS A 300 27.82 0.37 22.49
C LYS A 300 29.03 1.26 22.18
N ASP A 301 29.00 1.89 20.99
CA ASP A 301 30.01 2.87 20.57
C ASP A 301 29.50 4.30 20.80
N ASN A 302 30.19 5.03 21.67
CA ASN A 302 29.87 6.42 21.99
C ASN A 302 30.77 7.45 21.26
N SER A 303 31.67 6.98 20.38
CA SER A 303 32.65 7.82 19.66
C SER A 303 31.97 8.88 18.80
N MET A 304 32.60 10.06 18.66
CA MET A 304 32.13 11.12 17.78
C MET A 304 32.10 10.66 16.33
N ARG A 305 33.09 9.87 15.91
CA ARG A 305 33.17 9.29 14.57
C ARG A 305 31.91 8.46 14.25
N PHE A 306 31.51 7.59 15.16
CA PHE A 306 30.31 6.78 14.96
C PHE A 306 29.03 7.65 14.91
N LYS A 307 28.93 8.67 15.76
CA LYS A 307 27.79 9.61 15.73
C LYS A 307 27.66 10.31 14.38
N ILE A 308 28.77 10.75 13.79
CA ILE A 308 28.78 11.37 12.45
C ILE A 308 28.35 10.36 11.38
N ILE A 309 28.91 9.16 11.38
CA ILE A 309 28.61 8.12 10.39
C ILE A 309 27.12 7.76 10.41
N LYS A 310 26.54 7.48 11.59
CA LYS A 310 25.13 7.12 11.67
C LYS A 310 24.18 8.26 11.28
N THR A 311 24.54 9.51 11.60
CA THR A 311 23.75 10.68 11.20
C THR A 311 23.80 10.87 9.68
N ALA A 312 24.97 10.77 9.07
CA ALA A 312 25.12 10.84 7.62
C ALA A 312 24.33 9.73 6.90
N ALA A 313 24.44 8.49 7.40
CA ALA A 313 23.66 7.36 6.85
C ALA A 313 22.15 7.57 6.98
N ALA A 314 21.68 8.08 8.12
CA ALA A 314 20.27 8.39 8.35
C ALA A 314 19.74 9.46 7.38
N ILE A 315 20.48 10.55 7.20
CA ILE A 315 20.12 11.65 6.28
C ILE A 315 20.11 11.14 4.83
N ALA A 316 21.15 10.41 4.41
CA ALA A 316 21.25 9.86 3.05
C ALA A 316 20.05 8.93 2.73
N PHE A 317 19.70 8.05 3.66
CA PHE A 317 18.55 7.17 3.51
C PHE A 317 17.24 7.97 3.41
N LEU A 318 17.04 8.95 4.29
CA LEU A 318 15.83 9.77 4.30
C LEU A 318 15.64 10.53 2.99
N MET A 319 16.71 11.15 2.48
CA MET A 319 16.69 11.83 1.18
C MET A 319 16.32 10.86 0.05
N GLY A 320 16.91 9.67 0.02
CA GLY A 320 16.59 8.61 -0.94
C GLY A 320 15.13 8.18 -0.85
N ALA A 321 14.59 7.96 0.35
CA ALA A 321 13.21 7.59 0.57
C ALA A 321 12.24 8.67 0.05
N PHE A 322 12.48 9.94 0.35
CA PHE A 322 11.65 11.05 -0.14
C PHE A 322 11.79 11.26 -1.66
N ALA A 323 12.96 11.02 -2.25
CA ALA A 323 13.15 11.05 -3.70
C ALA A 323 12.29 10.01 -4.43
N THR A 324 11.95 8.87 -3.79
CA THR A 324 10.99 7.88 -4.35
C THR A 324 9.54 8.36 -4.34
N ILE A 325 9.21 9.40 -3.56
CA ILE A 325 7.89 10.04 -3.55
C ILE A 325 7.83 11.09 -4.67
N SER A 326 8.77 12.02 -4.66
CA SER A 326 8.96 13.00 -5.73
C SER A 326 10.38 13.55 -5.71
N THR A 327 10.92 13.77 -6.92
CA THR A 327 12.19 14.51 -7.11
C THR A 327 11.99 16.02 -6.93
N LYS A 328 10.74 16.49 -6.93
CA LYS A 328 10.37 17.90 -6.72
C LYS A 328 9.83 18.08 -5.30
N PRO A 329 10.57 18.75 -4.39
CA PRO A 329 10.15 18.90 -2.99
C PRO A 329 8.76 19.53 -2.82
N GLN A 330 8.38 20.46 -3.71
CA GLN A 330 7.09 21.16 -3.70
C GLN A 330 5.89 20.22 -3.94
N GLU A 331 6.10 19.10 -4.65
CA GLU A 331 5.04 18.13 -4.93
C GLU A 331 4.86 17.11 -3.80
N ILE A 332 5.82 16.98 -2.88
CA ILE A 332 5.76 15.98 -1.81
C ILE A 332 4.50 16.13 -0.98
N LEU A 333 4.19 17.35 -0.53
CA LEU A 333 2.99 17.61 0.28
C LEU A 333 1.69 17.27 -0.47
N THR A 334 1.63 17.52 -1.78
CA THR A 334 0.46 17.17 -2.60
C THR A 334 0.31 15.66 -2.75
N LYS A 335 1.42 14.93 -2.89
CA LYS A 335 1.42 13.46 -2.96
C LYS A 335 1.09 12.78 -1.63
N LEU A 336 1.37 13.46 -0.50
CA LEU A 336 1.01 12.99 0.83
C LEU A 336 -0.45 13.29 1.24
N GLN A 337 -1.26 13.91 0.38
CA GLN A 337 -2.66 14.21 0.68
C GLN A 337 -3.48 12.92 0.81
N PHE A 338 -4.39 12.92 1.79
CA PHE A 338 -5.35 11.85 1.97
C PHE A 338 -6.41 11.92 0.87
N LYS A 339 -6.62 10.79 0.18
CA LYS A 339 -7.62 10.63 -0.88
C LYS A 339 -8.80 9.79 -0.43
N GLY A 340 -8.78 9.33 0.82
CA GLY A 340 -9.74 8.47 1.50
C GLY A 340 -9.20 8.08 2.86
N MET A 341 -9.88 7.13 3.53
CA MET A 341 -9.45 6.57 4.82
C MET A 341 -8.27 5.60 4.69
N THR A 342 -8.06 5.04 3.50
CA THR A 342 -6.94 4.13 3.23
C THR A 342 -5.68 4.95 2.98
N PRO A 343 -4.55 4.63 3.65
CA PRO A 343 -3.29 5.29 3.40
C PRO A 343 -2.82 5.10 1.95
N THR A 344 -2.15 6.11 1.41
CA THR A 344 -1.51 5.99 0.09
C THR A 344 -0.12 5.38 0.23
N LEU A 345 0.40 4.80 -0.86
CA LEU A 345 1.77 4.26 -0.87
C LEU A 345 2.82 5.35 -0.57
N ASP A 346 2.58 6.60 -0.97
CA ASP A 346 3.50 7.70 -0.70
C ASP A 346 3.53 8.10 0.79
N GLN A 347 2.38 8.01 1.47
CA GLN A 347 2.32 8.17 2.93
C GLN A 347 3.09 7.06 3.66
N TYR A 348 2.96 5.80 3.19
CA TYR A 348 3.77 4.69 3.70
C TYR A 348 5.26 4.96 3.54
N LYS A 349 5.71 5.36 2.34
CA LYS A 349 7.13 5.68 2.09
C LYS A 349 7.65 6.77 3.02
N ALA A 350 6.86 7.83 3.25
CA ALA A 350 7.25 8.93 4.12
C ALA A 350 7.40 8.47 5.58
N VAL A 351 6.38 7.80 6.14
CA VAL A 351 6.40 7.33 7.53
C VAL A 351 7.47 6.25 7.72
N TYR A 352 7.61 5.32 6.77
CA TYR A 352 8.65 4.28 6.81
C TYR A 352 10.05 4.86 6.71
N GLY A 353 10.26 5.84 5.80
CA GLY A 353 11.54 6.55 5.68
C GLY A 353 11.95 7.23 6.98
N LEU A 354 11.02 7.91 7.66
CA LEU A 354 11.27 8.54 8.96
C LEU A 354 11.48 7.52 10.09
N THR A 355 10.78 6.40 10.06
CA THR A 355 10.99 5.29 11.00
C THR A 355 12.42 4.74 10.88
N ILE A 356 12.89 4.49 9.65
CA ILE A 356 14.26 4.00 9.39
C ILE A 356 15.31 5.07 9.76
N PHE A 357 15.05 6.33 9.45
CA PHE A 357 15.89 7.43 9.89
C PHE A 357 16.14 7.38 11.41
N SER A 358 15.08 7.23 12.21
CA SER A 358 15.19 7.08 13.66
C SER A 358 15.94 5.80 14.07
N ARG A 359 15.73 4.68 13.36
CA ARG A 359 16.47 3.43 13.60
C ARG A 359 17.98 3.63 13.44
N PHE A 360 18.41 4.32 12.37
CA PHE A 360 19.84 4.58 12.15
C PHE A 360 20.41 5.50 13.23
N LEU A 361 19.71 6.57 13.60
CA LEU A 361 20.13 7.45 14.68
C LEU A 361 20.20 6.74 16.05
N SER A 362 19.35 5.75 16.27
CA SER A 362 19.29 4.97 17.51
C SER A 362 20.26 3.80 17.53
N SER A 363 21.00 3.53 16.46
CA SER A 363 21.97 2.44 16.42
C SER A 363 23.05 2.60 17.50
N ARG A 364 23.38 1.49 18.18
CA ARG A 364 24.31 1.43 19.31
C ARG A 364 25.77 1.32 18.88
N ASN A 365 26.01 0.64 17.74
CA ASN A 365 27.35 0.45 17.18
C ASN A 365 27.30 0.25 15.65
N THR A 366 28.47 0.11 15.03
CA THR A 366 28.61 -0.07 13.59
C THR A 366 28.01 -1.38 13.07
N ASN A 367 27.93 -2.43 13.88
CA ASN A 367 27.30 -3.69 13.49
C ASN A 367 25.79 -3.51 13.38
N GLU A 368 25.12 -2.92 14.39
CA GLU A 368 23.70 -2.62 14.37
C GLU A 368 23.34 -1.68 13.21
N LEU A 369 24.11 -0.59 13.02
CA LEU A 369 23.92 0.33 11.89
C LEU A 369 24.06 -0.40 10.55
N GLY A 370 25.08 -1.24 10.39
CA GLY A 370 25.31 -1.99 9.17
C GLY A 370 24.23 -3.03 8.89
N GLU A 371 23.74 -3.73 9.93
CA GLU A 371 22.60 -4.65 9.79
C GLU A 371 21.33 -3.90 9.43
N GLY A 372 21.04 -2.78 10.11
CA GLY A 372 19.91 -1.91 9.82
C GLY A 372 19.97 -1.35 8.40
N ALA A 373 21.12 -0.80 8.00
CA ALA A 373 21.30 -0.22 6.67
C ALA A 373 21.06 -1.25 5.56
N ARG A 374 21.65 -2.46 5.66
CA ARG A 374 21.41 -3.53 4.68
C ARG A 374 19.93 -3.97 4.69
N LYS A 375 19.39 -4.26 5.88
CA LYS A 375 18.02 -4.75 6.03
C LYS A 375 16.99 -3.74 5.51
N ASP A 376 17.10 -2.51 5.95
CA ASP A 376 16.08 -1.50 5.68
C ASP A 376 16.21 -0.94 4.25
N THR A 377 17.42 -0.80 3.69
CA THR A 377 17.61 -0.37 2.29
C THR A 377 17.19 -1.45 1.30
N ILE A 378 17.69 -2.67 1.47
CA ILE A 378 17.27 -3.79 0.59
C ILE A 378 15.79 -4.07 0.81
N GLY A 379 15.32 -3.95 2.06
CA GLY A 379 13.92 -4.06 2.43
C GLY A 379 13.03 -3.07 1.68
N PHE A 380 13.39 -1.81 1.72
CA PHE A 380 12.68 -0.73 1.03
C PHE A 380 12.60 -0.98 -0.50
N ILE A 381 13.73 -1.34 -1.10
CA ILE A 381 13.81 -1.64 -2.53
C ILE A 381 13.00 -2.90 -2.88
N SER A 382 13.17 -3.99 -2.14
CA SER A 382 12.51 -5.26 -2.44
C SER A 382 11.00 -5.18 -2.24
N TRP A 383 10.55 -4.53 -1.16
CA TRP A 383 9.13 -4.39 -0.86
C TRP A 383 8.40 -3.49 -1.85
N LEU A 384 9.02 -2.36 -2.23
CA LEU A 384 8.36 -1.37 -3.08
C LEU A 384 8.52 -1.62 -4.58
N LEU A 385 9.60 -2.30 -5.00
CA LEU A 385 9.98 -2.41 -6.41
C LEU A 385 10.11 -3.86 -6.88
N LEU A 386 10.92 -4.68 -6.21
CA LEU A 386 11.34 -5.97 -6.75
C LEU A 386 10.21 -6.99 -6.81
N GLY A 387 9.32 -7.07 -5.82
CA GLY A 387 8.19 -7.99 -5.83
C GLY A 387 7.28 -7.80 -7.05
N ASN A 388 7.00 -6.54 -7.39
CA ASN A 388 6.21 -6.20 -8.57
C ASN A 388 6.97 -6.52 -9.89
N ILE A 389 8.29 -6.26 -9.92
CA ILE A 389 9.12 -6.60 -11.10
C ILE A 389 9.13 -8.11 -11.33
N VAL A 390 9.29 -8.91 -10.28
CA VAL A 390 9.26 -10.38 -10.36
C VAL A 390 7.91 -10.89 -10.82
N SER A 391 6.81 -10.33 -10.30
CA SER A 391 5.46 -10.66 -10.78
C SER A 391 5.29 -10.36 -12.27
N LYS A 392 5.76 -9.18 -12.72
CA LYS A 392 5.73 -8.80 -14.14
C LYS A 392 6.59 -9.71 -15.02
N ALA A 393 7.77 -10.07 -14.55
CA ALA A 393 8.66 -11.00 -15.27
C ALA A 393 8.02 -12.38 -15.39
N TYR A 394 7.41 -12.88 -14.32
CA TYR A 394 6.65 -14.15 -14.34
C TYR A 394 5.52 -14.12 -15.37
N ILE A 395 4.71 -13.05 -15.37
CA ILE A 395 3.62 -12.88 -16.34
C ILE A 395 4.15 -12.77 -17.76
N LYS A 396 5.23 -12.01 -17.99
CA LYS A 396 5.85 -11.90 -19.32
C LYS A 396 6.27 -13.27 -19.87
N LEU A 397 6.81 -14.14 -19.01
CA LEU A 397 7.26 -15.48 -19.40
C LEU A 397 6.10 -16.46 -19.61
N ARG A 398 4.99 -16.30 -18.88
CA ARG A 398 3.88 -17.26 -18.88
C ARG A 398 2.71 -16.87 -19.76
N ASP A 399 2.42 -15.56 -19.87
CA ASP A 399 1.30 -15.03 -20.64
C ASP A 399 1.40 -13.52 -20.79
N SER A 400 2.10 -13.05 -21.83
CA SER A 400 2.32 -11.63 -22.07
C SER A 400 1.04 -10.82 -22.32
N GLU A 401 -0.08 -11.46 -22.70
CA GLU A 401 -1.38 -10.79 -22.87
C GLU A 401 -1.97 -10.25 -21.56
N LEU A 402 -1.47 -10.76 -20.43
CA LEU A 402 -1.83 -10.27 -19.09
C LEU A 402 -1.05 -9.01 -18.66
N LEU A 403 -0.16 -8.51 -19.52
CA LEU A 403 0.54 -7.24 -19.32
C LEU A 403 -0.06 -6.16 -20.22
N ASN A 404 -0.49 -5.07 -19.59
CA ASN A 404 -0.88 -3.86 -20.29
C ASN A 404 0.37 -3.01 -20.55
N TYR A 405 0.89 -3.07 -21.78
CA TYR A 405 2.01 -2.23 -22.20
C TYR A 405 1.51 -0.82 -22.52
N GLN A 406 2.19 0.18 -21.98
CA GLN A 406 2.01 1.54 -22.49
C GLN A 406 2.90 1.71 -23.74
N PRO A 407 2.43 2.37 -24.79
CA PRO A 407 3.25 2.65 -25.98
C PRO A 407 4.60 3.26 -25.58
N ASN A 408 5.68 2.72 -26.13
CA ASN A 408 7.07 3.18 -25.90
C ASN A 408 7.61 3.11 -24.47
N LYS A 409 6.98 2.32 -23.59
CA LYS A 409 7.46 2.12 -22.21
C LYS A 409 7.75 0.64 -21.97
N GLY A 410 8.97 0.34 -21.49
CA GLY A 410 9.42 -1.02 -21.22
C GLY A 410 8.61 -1.74 -20.12
N ILE A 411 8.91 -3.01 -19.86
CA ILE A 411 8.23 -3.89 -18.89
C ILE A 411 8.10 -3.27 -17.49
N LEU A 412 9.02 -2.44 -17.06
CA LEU A 412 8.97 -1.78 -15.75
C LEU A 412 7.75 -0.86 -15.62
N LYS A 413 7.32 -0.25 -16.73
CA LYS A 413 6.15 0.63 -16.77
C LYS A 413 4.86 -0.08 -17.23
N ALA A 414 4.94 -1.35 -17.64
CA ALA A 414 3.75 -2.15 -17.92
C ALA A 414 2.97 -2.40 -16.62
N ASN A 415 1.65 -2.53 -16.72
CA ASN A 415 0.80 -2.94 -15.61
C ASN A 415 0.34 -4.38 -15.82
N ILE A 416 0.25 -5.17 -14.75
CA ILE A 416 -0.40 -6.46 -14.80
C ILE A 416 -1.91 -6.20 -14.80
N LYS A 417 -2.65 -6.88 -15.69
CA LYS A 417 -4.13 -6.84 -15.68
C LYS A 417 -4.64 -7.33 -14.32
N THR A 418 -5.69 -6.68 -13.83
CA THR A 418 -6.37 -7.13 -12.62
C THR A 418 -7.23 -8.36 -12.92
N ARG A 419 -7.58 -9.12 -11.89
CA ARG A 419 -8.50 -10.27 -12.03
C ARG A 419 -9.87 -9.84 -12.55
N ASP A 420 -10.32 -8.65 -12.11
CA ASP A 420 -11.59 -8.08 -12.55
C ASP A 420 -11.54 -7.73 -14.04
N GLU A 421 -10.48 -7.11 -14.53
CA GLU A 421 -10.29 -6.82 -15.96
C GLU A 421 -10.38 -8.10 -16.81
N VAL A 422 -9.66 -9.16 -16.43
CA VAL A 422 -9.66 -10.43 -17.16
C VAL A 422 -11.04 -11.09 -17.15
N LEU A 423 -11.73 -11.07 -16.00
CA LEU A 423 -13.06 -11.67 -15.87
C LEU A 423 -14.12 -10.87 -16.65
N LEU A 424 -14.10 -9.54 -16.54
CA LEU A 424 -15.03 -8.67 -17.26
C LEU A 424 -14.82 -8.73 -18.77
N GLU A 425 -13.58 -8.77 -19.26
CA GLU A 425 -13.27 -8.98 -20.68
C GLU A 425 -13.87 -10.30 -21.20
N ALA A 426 -13.74 -11.38 -20.43
CA ALA A 426 -14.26 -12.68 -20.81
C ALA A 426 -15.79 -12.72 -20.84
N LEU A 427 -16.45 -12.18 -19.82
CA LEU A 427 -17.90 -12.14 -19.74
C LEU A 427 -18.50 -11.25 -20.84
N ASN A 428 -17.91 -10.09 -21.09
CA ASN A 428 -18.33 -9.17 -22.15
C ASN A 428 -18.18 -9.81 -23.55
N LYS A 429 -17.09 -10.53 -23.83
CA LYS A 429 -16.90 -11.26 -25.09
C LYS A 429 -17.98 -12.35 -25.31
N GLN A 430 -18.54 -12.87 -24.25
CA GLN A 430 -19.57 -13.91 -24.28
C GLN A 430 -21.00 -13.34 -24.20
N GLY A 431 -21.16 -12.00 -24.15
CA GLY A 431 -22.45 -11.34 -24.03
C GLY A 431 -23.15 -11.58 -22.66
N ILE A 432 -22.39 -12.01 -21.65
CA ILE A 432 -22.94 -12.29 -20.32
C ILE A 432 -23.05 -10.99 -19.53
N SER A 433 -24.28 -10.70 -19.05
CA SER A 433 -24.52 -9.51 -18.23
C SER A 433 -23.75 -9.55 -16.91
N VAL A 434 -23.08 -8.46 -16.60
CA VAL A 434 -22.34 -8.24 -15.35
C VAL A 434 -23.20 -7.60 -14.25
N THR A 435 -24.47 -7.31 -14.60
CA THR A 435 -25.49 -6.80 -13.68
C THR A 435 -26.68 -7.74 -13.62
N GLU A 436 -27.36 -7.77 -12.49
CA GLU A 436 -28.60 -8.54 -12.28
C GLU A 436 -29.56 -7.72 -11.44
N ASN A 437 -30.81 -7.57 -11.88
CA ASN A 437 -31.82 -6.71 -11.25
C ASN A 437 -31.33 -5.27 -11.01
N GLY A 438 -30.56 -4.71 -11.94
CA GLY A 438 -29.96 -3.39 -11.81
C GLY A 438 -28.84 -3.29 -10.76
N LYS A 439 -28.39 -4.42 -10.17
CA LYS A 439 -27.26 -4.46 -9.23
C LYS A 439 -26.05 -5.13 -9.88
N ALA A 440 -24.87 -4.56 -9.62
CA ALA A 440 -23.64 -5.18 -10.04
C ALA A 440 -23.38 -6.48 -9.30
N LEU A 441 -22.93 -7.45 -10.02
CA LEU A 441 -22.50 -8.71 -9.46
C LEU A 441 -21.12 -8.58 -8.81
N LYS A 442 -20.96 -9.21 -7.66
CA LYS A 442 -19.67 -9.31 -7.01
C LYS A 442 -18.74 -10.23 -7.81
N PHE A 443 -17.43 -10.09 -7.62
CA PHE A 443 -16.44 -10.95 -8.28
C PHE A 443 -16.75 -12.44 -8.24
N ASN A 444 -17.17 -12.98 -7.08
CA ASN A 444 -17.52 -14.39 -6.93
C ASN A 444 -18.79 -14.77 -7.70
N GLU A 445 -19.73 -13.86 -7.84
CA GLU A 445 -20.98 -14.05 -8.62
C GLU A 445 -20.65 -14.01 -10.12
N LEU A 446 -19.80 -13.05 -10.53
CA LEU A 446 -19.27 -12.99 -11.91
C LEU A 446 -18.49 -14.25 -12.25
N LEU A 447 -17.66 -14.76 -11.34
CA LEU A 447 -16.89 -15.99 -11.54
C LEU A 447 -17.79 -17.23 -11.69
N LYS A 448 -18.96 -17.26 -11.02
CA LYS A 448 -19.97 -18.32 -11.19
C LYS A 448 -20.67 -18.23 -12.54
N LYS A 449 -20.87 -17.01 -13.08
CA LYS A 449 -21.46 -16.82 -14.41
C LYS A 449 -20.50 -17.18 -15.55
N LEU A 450 -19.18 -17.26 -15.27
CA LEU A 450 -18.21 -17.71 -16.26
C LEU A 450 -18.46 -19.19 -16.59
N PRO A 451 -18.74 -19.55 -17.87
CA PRO A 451 -18.98 -20.93 -18.27
C PRO A 451 -17.83 -21.85 -17.84
N THR A 452 -18.18 -23.08 -17.45
CA THR A 452 -17.17 -24.12 -17.10
C THR A 452 -16.29 -24.50 -18.28
N SER A 453 -16.80 -24.33 -19.50
CA SER A 453 -16.08 -24.50 -20.75
C SER A 453 -14.99 -23.48 -21.01
N ASP A 454 -15.06 -22.26 -20.39
CA ASP A 454 -14.03 -21.22 -20.52
C ASP A 454 -12.80 -21.54 -19.67
N LYS A 455 -12.07 -22.55 -20.10
CA LYS A 455 -10.80 -22.97 -19.47
C LYS A 455 -9.72 -21.90 -19.61
N LEU A 456 -9.73 -21.12 -20.70
CA LEU A 456 -8.71 -20.12 -20.99
C LEU A 456 -8.72 -18.99 -19.94
N THR A 457 -9.88 -18.41 -19.68
CA THR A 457 -10.03 -17.34 -18.67
C THR A 457 -9.66 -17.85 -17.27
N ARG A 458 -10.08 -19.07 -16.91
CA ARG A 458 -9.69 -19.68 -15.63
C ARG A 458 -8.18 -19.88 -15.50
N VAL A 459 -7.51 -20.26 -16.58
CA VAL A 459 -6.03 -20.37 -16.61
C VAL A 459 -5.38 -18.99 -16.46
N LYS A 460 -5.89 -17.96 -17.14
CA LYS A 460 -5.41 -16.58 -16.99
C LYS A 460 -5.53 -16.08 -15.54
N LEU A 461 -6.68 -16.30 -14.90
CA LEU A 461 -6.88 -15.95 -13.48
C LEU A 461 -5.89 -16.68 -12.55
N ARG A 462 -5.65 -17.98 -12.79
CA ARG A 462 -4.64 -18.74 -12.03
C ARG A 462 -3.22 -18.21 -12.24
N LYS A 463 -2.85 -17.81 -13.46
CA LYS A 463 -1.55 -17.21 -13.75
C LYS A 463 -1.36 -15.89 -13.00
N LEU A 464 -2.40 -15.04 -12.89
CA LEU A 464 -2.38 -13.82 -12.09
C LEU A 464 -2.18 -14.13 -10.60
N SER A 465 -2.89 -15.12 -10.06
CA SER A 465 -2.73 -15.56 -8.68
C SER A 465 -1.31 -16.07 -8.42
N ALA A 466 -0.78 -16.90 -9.33
CA ALA A 466 0.59 -17.42 -9.24
C ALA A 466 1.62 -16.28 -9.31
N ALA A 467 1.46 -15.29 -10.20
CA ALA A 467 2.36 -14.16 -10.30
C ALA A 467 2.43 -13.34 -9.02
N GLN A 468 1.28 -13.09 -8.39
CA GLN A 468 1.19 -12.36 -7.14
C GLN A 468 1.86 -13.15 -6.00
N ILE A 469 1.57 -14.45 -5.90
CA ILE A 469 2.19 -15.33 -4.89
C ILE A 469 3.71 -15.38 -5.09
N VAL A 470 4.19 -15.53 -6.33
CA VAL A 470 5.62 -15.53 -6.64
C VAL A 470 6.29 -14.22 -6.24
N GLY A 471 5.65 -13.07 -6.50
CA GLY A 471 6.15 -11.77 -6.05
C GLY A 471 6.22 -11.64 -4.53
N TYR A 472 5.21 -12.13 -3.81
CA TYR A 472 5.18 -12.13 -2.34
C TYR A 472 6.20 -13.10 -1.74
N LEU A 473 6.31 -14.32 -2.27
CA LEU A 473 7.29 -15.30 -1.82
C LEU A 473 8.71 -14.81 -2.06
N PHE A 474 8.99 -14.21 -3.21
CA PHE A 474 10.29 -13.62 -3.51
C PHE A 474 10.64 -12.54 -2.49
N SER A 475 9.71 -11.60 -2.26
CA SER A 475 9.91 -10.55 -1.25
C SER A 475 10.10 -11.15 0.14
N GLY A 476 9.27 -12.12 0.52
CA GLY A 476 9.31 -12.78 1.83
C GLY A 476 10.60 -13.56 2.07
N LEU A 477 11.06 -14.33 1.07
CA LEU A 477 12.32 -15.09 1.19
C LEU A 477 13.53 -14.17 1.34
N ILE A 478 13.61 -13.10 0.53
CA ILE A 478 14.71 -12.14 0.64
C ILE A 478 14.65 -11.39 1.96
N LEU A 479 13.48 -10.80 2.28
CA LEU A 479 13.33 -9.88 3.41
C LEU A 479 13.23 -10.59 4.76
N GLY A 480 12.53 -11.73 4.77
CA GLY A 480 12.25 -12.48 6.00
C GLY A 480 13.37 -13.41 6.42
N VAL A 481 14.11 -13.99 5.46
CA VAL A 481 15.13 -15.02 5.73
C VAL A 481 16.49 -14.62 5.20
N GLY A 482 16.60 -14.28 3.91
CA GLY A 482 17.90 -14.05 3.26
C GLY A 482 18.72 -12.94 3.91
N ILE A 483 18.14 -11.76 4.07
CA ILE A 483 18.84 -10.62 4.67
C ILE A 483 19.15 -10.85 6.16
N PRO A 484 18.24 -11.35 7.01
CA PRO A 484 18.56 -11.67 8.39
C PRO A 484 19.69 -12.69 8.54
N GLN A 485 19.68 -13.76 7.76
CA GLN A 485 20.77 -14.77 7.77
C GLN A 485 22.09 -14.19 7.29
N MET A 486 22.07 -13.40 6.21
CA MET A 486 23.27 -12.69 5.73
C MET A 486 23.83 -11.75 6.81
N ASN A 487 22.98 -10.97 7.48
CA ASN A 487 23.37 -10.07 8.55
C ASN A 487 23.98 -10.85 9.72
N LYS A 488 23.33 -11.92 10.17
CA LYS A 488 23.85 -12.80 11.23
C LYS A 488 25.26 -13.32 10.86
N HIS A 489 25.44 -13.83 9.64
CA HIS A 489 26.72 -14.34 9.19
C HIS A 489 27.81 -13.26 9.18
N ILE A 490 27.52 -12.08 8.62
CA ILE A 490 28.48 -10.96 8.55
C ILE A 490 28.85 -10.47 9.94
N THR A 491 27.88 -10.29 10.84
CA THR A 491 28.14 -9.80 12.19
C THR A 491 28.95 -10.82 13.00
N ASN A 492 28.56 -12.10 12.97
CA ASN A 492 29.31 -13.15 13.66
C ASN A 492 30.77 -13.25 13.16
N LYS A 493 31.00 -13.13 11.85
CA LYS A 493 32.35 -13.11 11.28
C LYS A 493 33.17 -11.94 11.79
N LYS A 494 32.59 -10.73 11.84
CA LYS A 494 33.26 -9.53 12.36
C LYS A 494 33.59 -9.64 13.85
N GLU A 495 32.68 -10.16 14.65
CA GLU A 495 32.89 -10.37 16.08
C GLU A 495 33.99 -11.42 16.33
N ALA A 496 34.03 -12.52 15.57
CA ALA A 496 35.10 -13.51 15.64
C ALA A 496 36.45 -12.92 15.26
N GLN A 497 36.52 -12.10 14.19
CA GLN A 497 37.75 -11.42 13.79
C GLN A 497 38.24 -10.43 14.87
N LYS A 498 37.31 -9.67 15.46
CA LYS A 498 37.64 -8.74 16.55
C LYS A 498 38.20 -9.48 17.77
N LYS A 499 37.55 -10.60 18.16
CA LYS A 499 38.03 -11.44 19.27
C LYS A 499 39.44 -12.01 19.01
N ALA A 500 39.67 -12.55 17.81
CA ALA A 500 41.00 -13.06 17.43
C ALA A 500 42.07 -11.96 17.44
N ALA A 501 41.75 -10.75 16.96
CA ALA A 501 42.68 -9.61 17.01
C ALA A 501 43.01 -9.18 18.46
N LEU A 502 42.01 -9.18 19.36
CA LEU A 502 42.24 -8.87 20.78
C LEU A 502 43.08 -9.93 21.46
N GLU A 503 42.87 -11.22 21.18
CA GLU A 503 43.66 -12.32 21.68
C GLU A 503 45.12 -12.23 21.20
N GLN A 504 45.37 -11.90 19.91
CA GLN A 504 46.69 -11.66 19.39
C GLN A 504 47.40 -10.46 20.03
N GLN A 505 46.68 -9.35 20.26
CA GLN A 505 47.22 -8.19 20.97
C GLN A 505 47.59 -8.51 22.42
N ALA A 506 46.73 -9.26 23.10
CA ALA A 506 47.00 -9.70 24.48
C ALA A 506 48.20 -10.61 24.54
N ALA A 507 48.31 -11.58 23.64
CA ALA A 507 49.49 -12.46 23.53
C ALA A 507 50.78 -11.69 23.24
N ALA A 508 50.75 -10.74 22.28
CA ALA A 508 51.90 -9.89 21.96
C ALA A 508 52.36 -9.03 23.15
N LYS A 509 51.39 -8.50 23.92
CA LYS A 509 51.68 -7.72 25.14
C LYS A 509 52.28 -8.59 26.25
N THR A 510 51.85 -9.83 26.39
CA THR A 510 52.39 -10.78 27.37
C THR A 510 53.84 -11.13 27.01
N VAL A 511 54.15 -11.40 25.73
CA VAL A 511 55.52 -11.66 25.23
C VAL A 511 56.42 -10.46 25.45
N SER A 512 55.96 -9.24 25.20
CA SER A 512 56.75 -8.03 25.46
C SER A 512 57.05 -7.78 26.94
N LEU A 513 56.16 -8.16 27.84
CA LEU A 513 56.38 -8.05 29.30
C LEU A 513 57.32 -9.11 29.81
N THR A 514 57.31 -10.34 29.27
CA THR A 514 58.25 -11.39 29.62
C THR A 514 59.69 -11.07 29.13
N SER A 515 59.84 -10.59 27.90
CA SER A 515 61.17 -10.17 27.38
C SER A 515 61.75 -9.00 28.16
N SER A 516 60.95 -8.03 28.60
CA SER A 516 61.40 -6.90 29.43
C SER A 516 61.84 -7.34 30.84
N ASN A 517 61.24 -8.38 31.42
CA ASN A 517 61.65 -8.91 32.69
C ASN A 517 62.92 -9.75 32.60
N ASP A 518 63.14 -10.47 31.52
CA ASP A 518 64.38 -11.25 31.28
C ASP A 518 65.61 -10.32 31.07
N ASP A 519 65.40 -9.16 30.40
CA ASP A 519 66.46 -8.15 30.25
C ASP A 519 66.82 -7.48 31.60
N VAL A 520 65.88 -7.29 32.51
CA VAL A 520 66.16 -6.76 33.84
C VAL A 520 66.85 -7.76 34.74
N LEU A 521 66.62 -9.08 34.60
CA LEU A 521 67.23 -10.13 35.36
C LEU A 521 68.68 -10.43 34.85
N GLN A 522 68.99 -10.13 33.57
CA GLN A 522 70.35 -10.26 33.02
C GLN A 522 71.27 -9.04 33.32
N SER A 523 70.65 -7.92 33.72
CA SER A 523 71.38 -6.68 34.06
C SER A 523 71.61 -6.50 35.57
N ALA A 524 71.18 -7.40 36.42
CA ALA A 524 71.36 -7.46 37.89
C ALA A 524 72.39 -8.55 38.20
#